data_d936bf85ae1f3b154e4b7ca789a7ad81
#
_entry.id   d936bf85ae1f3b154e4b7ca789a7ad81
#
_cell.length_a   1.000
_cell.length_b   1.000
_cell.length_c   1.000
_cell.angle_alpha   90.00
_cell.angle_beta   90.00
_cell.angle_gamma   90.00
#
_symmetry.space_group_name_H-M   'P 1'
#
loop_
_entity.id
_entity.type
_entity.pdbx_description
1 polymer ?
#
loop_
_entity_poly.entity_id
_entity_poly.type
_entity_poly.pdbx_seq_one_letter_code
_entity_poly.pdbx_strand_id
1 'polypeptide(L)'
;MVVVLAGAAASAATAQTSPADWSDVEGRIQYAYYTNDSRALNSVLTSLKPKGGEGEGESGKDAAMRHYFLALTHYRIAQVMVAVKKSQAKDAIGECGDELDAIVDALPKVPTGVDETDENRVRRVEAYALGTACTLAGREMSSIPFGGGRIGSHIDEAVRLEPKNPRVRLVEALALFERAGKDPTEKQAALRKLQAVTAMFEDIRARESTTPEWGAAEAYAFLGRALFDQRDVVGAREALERSLLIAPEYAFARQLMAQITR
;
A
#
# COMPACT_ATOMS: atom_id res chain seq x y z
N MET A 1 31.65 -3.91 -66.29
CA MET A 1 31.48 -2.95 -65.21
C MET A 1 30.27 -3.34 -64.43
N VAL A 2 30.48 -4.07 -63.34
CA VAL A 2 29.41 -4.63 -62.50
C VAL A 2 29.32 -3.71 -61.23
N VAL A 3 28.17 -3.07 -61.03
CA VAL A 3 27.90 -2.25 -59.88
C VAL A 3 27.25 -3.14 -58.83
N VAL A 4 27.96 -3.37 -57.70
CA VAL A 4 27.42 -4.05 -56.52
C VAL A 4 26.79 -3.00 -55.63
N LEU A 5 25.46 -3.03 -55.48
CA LEU A 5 24.71 -2.25 -54.52
C LEU A 5 24.77 -2.99 -53.16
N ALA A 6 25.52 -2.44 -52.22
CA ALA A 6 25.51 -2.86 -50.81
C ALA A 6 24.27 -2.29 -50.10
N GLY A 7 23.31 -3.15 -49.79
CA GLY A 7 22.17 -2.81 -48.98
C GLY A 7 22.59 -2.73 -47.50
N ALA A 8 22.53 -1.54 -46.92
CA ALA A 8 22.68 -1.36 -45.48
C ALA A 8 21.38 -1.77 -44.76
N ALA A 9 21.40 -2.92 -44.07
CA ALA A 9 20.36 -3.28 -43.14
C ALA A 9 20.46 -2.42 -41.90
N ALA A 10 19.53 -1.49 -41.73
CA ALA A 10 19.36 -0.74 -40.49
C ALA A 10 18.80 -1.72 -39.43
N SER A 11 19.64 -2.16 -38.50
CA SER A 11 19.21 -2.81 -37.27
C SER A 11 18.38 -1.81 -36.48
N ALA A 12 17.06 -2.02 -36.40
CA ALA A 12 16.23 -1.36 -35.43
C ALA A 12 16.70 -1.82 -34.03
N ALA A 13 17.44 -0.98 -33.34
CA ALA A 13 17.71 -1.16 -31.92
C ALA A 13 16.36 -1.10 -31.21
N THR A 14 15.88 -2.25 -30.73
CA THR A 14 14.79 -2.32 -29.77
C THR A 14 15.24 -1.54 -28.54
N ALA A 15 14.62 -0.40 -28.28
CA ALA A 15 14.82 0.33 -27.06
C ALA A 15 14.43 -0.60 -25.90
N GLN A 16 15.44 -1.15 -25.22
CA GLN A 16 15.21 -1.81 -23.94
C GLN A 16 14.70 -0.72 -23.00
N THR A 17 13.42 -0.78 -22.66
CA THR A 17 12.87 0.02 -21.56
C THR A 17 13.63 -0.40 -20.31
N SER A 18 14.38 0.52 -19.71
CA SER A 18 14.99 0.31 -18.39
C SER A 18 13.91 -0.19 -17.43
N PRO A 19 14.22 -1.15 -16.54
CA PRO A 19 13.30 -1.56 -15.49
C PRO A 19 12.80 -0.31 -14.77
N ALA A 20 11.49 -0.21 -14.54
CA ALA A 20 10.93 0.91 -13.79
C ALA A 20 11.62 0.98 -12.43
N ASP A 21 12.05 2.17 -12.02
CA ASP A 21 12.51 2.40 -10.66
C ASP A 21 11.29 2.40 -9.72
N TRP A 22 10.98 1.24 -9.19
CA TRP A 22 9.82 1.03 -8.33
C TRP A 22 9.89 1.85 -7.04
N SER A 23 11.09 2.19 -6.56
CA SER A 23 11.28 3.06 -5.40
C SER A 23 10.87 4.50 -5.73
N ASP A 24 11.23 5.02 -6.91
CA ASP A 24 10.77 6.35 -7.38
C ASP A 24 9.24 6.37 -7.53
N VAL A 25 8.67 5.32 -8.13
CA VAL A 25 7.21 5.19 -8.29
C VAL A 25 6.53 5.24 -6.92
N GLU A 26 6.99 4.46 -5.96
CA GLU A 26 6.44 4.46 -4.60
C GLU A 26 6.61 5.82 -3.92
N GLY A 27 7.79 6.43 -4.01
CA GLY A 27 8.06 7.75 -3.46
C GLY A 27 7.08 8.81 -3.98
N ARG A 28 6.77 8.81 -5.27
CA ARG A 28 5.78 9.70 -5.89
C ARG A 28 4.36 9.44 -5.40
N ILE A 29 3.96 8.17 -5.26
CA ILE A 29 2.65 7.78 -4.72
C ILE A 29 2.53 8.29 -3.28
N GLN A 30 3.52 8.02 -2.44
CA GLN A 30 3.47 8.39 -1.03
C GLN A 30 3.48 9.91 -0.84
N TYR A 31 4.33 10.64 -1.57
CA TYR A 31 4.33 12.09 -1.51
C TYR A 31 2.98 12.69 -1.90
N ALA A 32 2.39 12.23 -3.01
CA ALA A 32 1.09 12.69 -3.47
C ALA A 32 -0.03 12.37 -2.45
N TYR A 33 0.02 11.20 -1.81
CA TYR A 33 -0.89 10.84 -0.73
C TYR A 33 -0.72 11.74 0.50
N TYR A 34 0.52 11.93 0.96
CA TYR A 34 0.78 12.74 2.15
C TYR A 34 0.39 14.21 1.97
N THR A 35 0.48 14.73 0.75
CA THR A 35 0.06 16.09 0.42
C THR A 35 -1.41 16.22 0.01
N ASN A 36 -2.20 15.14 0.04
CA ASN A 36 -3.57 15.08 -0.46
C ASN A 36 -3.70 15.52 -1.94
N ASP A 37 -2.67 15.28 -2.75
CA ASP A 37 -2.66 15.67 -4.17
C ASP A 37 -3.23 14.55 -5.06
N SER A 38 -4.56 14.57 -5.24
CA SER A 38 -5.24 13.63 -6.11
C SER A 38 -4.85 13.73 -7.58
N ARG A 39 -4.38 14.91 -8.04
CA ARG A 39 -3.93 15.10 -9.44
C ARG A 39 -2.60 14.39 -9.67
N ALA A 40 -1.66 14.53 -8.73
CA ALA A 40 -0.40 13.82 -8.78
C ALA A 40 -0.61 12.30 -8.74
N LEU A 41 -1.53 11.79 -7.89
CA LEU A 41 -1.89 10.36 -7.87
C LEU A 41 -2.44 9.89 -9.23
N ASN A 42 -3.34 10.65 -9.85
CA ASN A 42 -3.87 10.31 -11.18
C ASN A 42 -2.78 10.37 -12.27
N SER A 43 -1.79 11.26 -12.15
CA SER A 43 -0.64 11.30 -13.06
C SER A 43 0.22 10.04 -12.93
N VAL A 44 0.49 9.58 -11.70
CA VAL A 44 1.19 8.31 -11.47
C VAL A 44 0.39 7.15 -12.05
N LEU A 45 -0.91 7.08 -11.80
CA LEU A 45 -1.79 6.04 -12.35
C LEU A 45 -1.70 5.98 -13.87
N THR A 46 -1.72 7.14 -14.54
CA THR A 46 -1.59 7.22 -16.00
C THR A 46 -0.21 6.73 -16.48
N SER A 47 0.85 7.02 -15.73
CA SER A 47 2.21 6.61 -16.08
C SER A 47 2.45 5.10 -15.92
N LEU A 48 1.68 4.44 -15.06
CA LEU A 48 1.78 3.00 -14.81
C LEU A 48 0.96 2.14 -15.80
N LYS A 49 -0.01 2.76 -16.50
CA LYS A 49 -0.81 2.02 -17.50
C LYS A 49 0.07 1.67 -18.72
N PRO A 50 0.00 0.43 -19.23
CA PRO A 50 0.73 0.06 -20.43
C PRO A 50 0.35 0.97 -21.59
N LYS A 51 1.34 1.54 -22.26
CA LYS A 51 1.11 2.22 -23.54
C LYS A 51 0.95 1.17 -24.61
N GLY A 52 -0.09 1.25 -25.42
CA GLY A 52 -0.58 0.25 -26.38
C GLY A 52 0.53 -0.64 -26.99
N GLY A 53 0.46 -1.94 -26.71
CA GLY A 53 1.42 -2.95 -27.16
C GLY A 53 2.60 -3.24 -26.23
N GLU A 54 2.84 -2.46 -25.19
CA GLU A 54 4.01 -2.61 -24.29
C GLU A 54 3.84 -3.70 -23.21
N GLY A 55 2.73 -4.44 -23.19
CA GLY A 55 2.55 -5.58 -22.27
C GLY A 55 3.12 -6.91 -22.82
N GLU A 56 3.45 -6.98 -24.11
CA GLU A 56 4.03 -8.16 -24.74
C GLU A 56 5.56 -8.17 -24.51
N GLY A 57 6.01 -8.86 -23.45
CA GLY A 57 7.44 -9.02 -23.12
C GLY A 57 7.83 -8.52 -21.72
N GLU A 58 6.90 -7.96 -20.95
CA GLU A 58 7.15 -7.61 -19.56
C GLU A 58 7.44 -8.87 -18.73
N SER A 59 8.46 -8.85 -17.87
CA SER A 59 8.71 -9.97 -16.98
C SER A 59 7.53 -10.16 -16.01
N GLY A 60 7.20 -11.39 -15.65
CA GLY A 60 6.12 -11.64 -14.69
C GLY A 60 6.35 -10.94 -13.35
N LYS A 61 7.61 -10.62 -13.01
CA LYS A 61 7.99 -9.83 -11.84
C LYS A 61 7.60 -8.36 -11.99
N ASP A 62 7.94 -7.75 -13.12
CA ASP A 62 7.64 -6.33 -13.37
C ASP A 62 6.13 -6.12 -13.52
N ALA A 63 5.43 -7.06 -14.18
CA ALA A 63 3.98 -7.06 -14.25
C ALA A 63 3.33 -7.09 -12.86
N ALA A 64 3.78 -7.97 -11.97
CA ALA A 64 3.28 -8.05 -10.59
C ALA A 64 3.55 -6.75 -9.81
N MET A 65 4.74 -6.18 -9.94
CA MET A 65 5.07 -4.90 -9.29
C MET A 65 4.23 -3.75 -9.84
N ARG A 66 3.99 -3.71 -11.15
CA ARG A 66 3.12 -2.73 -11.78
C ARG A 66 1.68 -2.82 -11.24
N HIS A 67 1.10 -4.02 -11.20
CA HIS A 67 -0.23 -4.25 -10.61
C HIS A 67 -0.26 -3.82 -9.13
N TYR A 68 0.78 -4.11 -8.36
CA TYR A 68 0.88 -3.70 -6.97
C TYR A 68 0.86 -2.18 -6.80
N PHE A 69 1.64 -1.44 -7.60
CA PHE A 69 1.66 0.02 -7.52
C PHE A 69 0.43 0.69 -8.14
N LEU A 70 -0.22 0.05 -9.11
CA LEU A 70 -1.56 0.46 -9.55
C LEU A 70 -2.55 0.33 -8.39
N ALA A 71 -2.60 -0.81 -7.71
CA ALA A 71 -3.45 -1.03 -6.54
C ALA A 71 -3.15 -0.04 -5.41
N LEU A 72 -1.87 0.18 -5.08
CA LEU A 72 -1.48 1.16 -4.07
C LEU A 72 -1.92 2.58 -4.45
N THR A 73 -1.78 2.96 -5.73
CA THR A 73 -2.22 4.27 -6.21
C THR A 73 -3.73 4.42 -6.08
N HIS A 74 -4.50 3.41 -6.46
CA HIS A 74 -5.96 3.40 -6.31
C HIS A 74 -6.37 3.49 -4.84
N TYR A 75 -5.71 2.76 -3.95
CA TYR A 75 -5.93 2.87 -2.51
C TYR A 75 -5.70 4.29 -1.99
N ARG A 76 -4.60 4.94 -2.38
CA ARG A 76 -4.30 6.32 -1.98
C ARG A 76 -5.29 7.33 -2.57
N ILE A 77 -5.74 7.15 -3.81
CA ILE A 77 -6.82 7.95 -4.40
C ILE A 77 -8.08 7.82 -3.55
N ALA A 78 -8.46 6.62 -3.17
CA ALA A 78 -9.64 6.40 -2.33
C ALA A 78 -9.55 7.15 -1.00
N GLN A 79 -8.40 7.06 -0.31
CA GLN A 79 -8.17 7.77 0.96
C GLN A 79 -8.25 9.30 0.82
N VAL A 80 -7.68 9.87 -0.24
CA VAL A 80 -7.72 11.31 -0.50
C VAL A 80 -9.12 11.77 -0.90
N MET A 81 -9.86 10.96 -1.65
CA MET A 81 -11.15 11.34 -2.24
C MET A 81 -12.35 11.06 -1.33
N VAL A 82 -12.21 10.27 -0.28
CA VAL A 82 -13.34 9.85 0.58
C VAL A 82 -14.14 11.03 1.14
N ALA A 83 -13.47 12.10 1.55
CA ALA A 83 -14.10 13.29 2.11
C ALA A 83 -14.61 14.26 1.03
N VAL A 84 -14.12 14.16 -0.20
CA VAL A 84 -14.40 15.14 -1.28
C VAL A 84 -15.38 14.58 -2.30
N LYS A 85 -15.20 13.34 -2.75
CA LYS A 85 -15.99 12.70 -3.79
C LYS A 85 -16.12 11.20 -3.57
N LYS A 86 -17.08 10.84 -2.73
CA LYS A 86 -17.28 9.46 -2.25
C LYS A 86 -17.48 8.42 -3.37
N SER A 87 -18.13 8.78 -4.49
CA SER A 87 -18.28 7.86 -5.64
C SER A 87 -16.93 7.48 -6.24
N GLN A 88 -16.07 8.47 -6.48
CA GLN A 88 -14.74 8.24 -7.06
C GLN A 88 -13.84 7.44 -6.09
N ALA A 89 -13.99 7.66 -4.79
CA ALA A 89 -13.29 6.84 -3.80
C ALA A 89 -13.73 5.37 -3.84
N LYS A 90 -15.03 5.10 -4.03
CA LYS A 90 -15.55 3.74 -4.19
C LYS A 90 -15.05 3.06 -5.45
N ASP A 91 -15.04 3.78 -6.57
CA ASP A 91 -14.52 3.26 -7.84
C ASP A 91 -13.04 2.88 -7.69
N ALA A 92 -12.25 3.74 -7.05
CA ALA A 92 -10.84 3.46 -6.78
C ALA A 92 -10.63 2.23 -5.88
N ILE A 93 -11.52 1.96 -4.91
CA ILE A 93 -11.44 0.73 -4.11
C ILE A 93 -11.73 -0.52 -4.96
N GLY A 94 -12.68 -0.45 -5.89
CA GLY A 94 -12.94 -1.53 -6.85
C GLY A 94 -11.71 -1.85 -7.67
N GLU A 95 -11.15 -0.84 -8.32
CA GLU A 95 -9.92 -0.97 -9.13
C GLU A 95 -8.73 -1.50 -8.30
N CYS A 96 -8.59 -1.07 -7.02
CA CYS A 96 -7.58 -1.64 -6.13
C CYS A 96 -7.72 -3.16 -5.99
N GLY A 97 -8.95 -3.66 -5.80
CA GLY A 97 -9.22 -5.08 -5.70
C GLY A 97 -8.89 -5.83 -6.98
N ASP A 98 -9.30 -5.32 -8.12
CA ASP A 98 -9.08 -5.94 -9.44
C ASP A 98 -7.58 -6.08 -9.76
N GLU A 99 -6.78 -5.06 -9.45
CA GLU A 99 -5.32 -5.10 -9.64
C GLU A 99 -4.64 -6.14 -8.72
N LEU A 100 -5.12 -6.30 -7.50
CA LEU A 100 -4.57 -7.28 -6.55
C LEU A 100 -5.00 -8.71 -6.89
N ASP A 101 -6.23 -8.91 -7.35
CA ASP A 101 -6.68 -10.20 -7.86
C ASP A 101 -5.83 -10.65 -9.05
N ALA A 102 -5.43 -9.74 -9.94
CA ALA A 102 -4.53 -10.03 -11.06
C ALA A 102 -3.16 -10.55 -10.58
N ILE A 103 -2.62 -10.01 -9.47
CA ILE A 103 -1.37 -10.53 -8.88
C ILE A 103 -1.57 -11.95 -8.36
N VAL A 104 -2.62 -12.18 -7.57
CA VAL A 104 -2.86 -13.47 -6.91
C VAL A 104 -3.17 -14.55 -7.94
N ASP A 105 -3.92 -14.23 -8.99
CA ASP A 105 -4.27 -15.17 -10.07
C ASP A 105 -3.05 -15.54 -10.93
N ALA A 106 -2.08 -14.62 -11.07
CA ALA A 106 -0.82 -14.87 -11.78
C ALA A 106 0.18 -15.70 -10.96
N LEU A 107 0.00 -15.79 -9.62
CA LEU A 107 0.89 -16.58 -8.78
C LEU A 107 0.59 -18.09 -8.91
N PRO A 108 1.64 -18.94 -8.90
CA PRO A 108 1.44 -20.39 -8.91
C PRO A 108 0.55 -20.84 -7.75
N LYS A 109 -0.37 -21.76 -8.01
CA LYS A 109 -1.08 -22.46 -6.94
C LYS A 109 -0.09 -23.36 -6.23
N VAL A 110 0.10 -23.15 -4.93
CA VAL A 110 1.00 -23.98 -4.12
C VAL A 110 0.29 -25.28 -3.79
N PRO A 111 0.79 -26.45 -4.21
CA PRO A 111 0.22 -27.72 -3.82
C PRO A 111 0.33 -27.94 -2.29
N THR A 112 -0.62 -28.67 -1.71
CA THR A 112 -0.59 -29.01 -0.28
C THR A 112 0.73 -29.73 0.06
N GLY A 113 1.48 -29.22 1.03
CA GLY A 113 2.73 -29.82 1.51
C GLY A 113 4.00 -29.40 0.73
N VAL A 114 3.88 -28.45 -0.19
CA VAL A 114 5.03 -27.83 -0.89
C VAL A 114 5.20 -26.41 -0.39
N ASP A 115 6.43 -26.02 -0.05
CA ASP A 115 6.74 -24.65 0.31
C ASP A 115 6.73 -23.75 -0.92
N GLU A 116 6.03 -22.62 -0.83
CA GLU A 116 6.06 -21.58 -1.83
C GLU A 116 7.45 -20.92 -1.87
N THR A 117 7.92 -20.50 -3.05
CA THR A 117 9.15 -19.73 -3.14
C THR A 117 9.03 -18.42 -2.35
N ASP A 118 10.12 -17.97 -1.73
CA ASP A 118 10.11 -16.75 -0.93
C ASP A 118 9.58 -15.54 -1.72
N GLU A 119 9.97 -15.41 -2.97
CA GLU A 119 9.52 -14.32 -3.83
C GLU A 119 7.99 -14.32 -4.07
N ASN A 120 7.40 -15.48 -4.37
CA ASN A 120 5.95 -15.60 -4.57
C ASN A 120 5.19 -15.41 -3.26
N ARG A 121 5.73 -15.93 -2.16
CA ARG A 121 5.18 -15.74 -0.82
C ARG A 121 5.14 -14.26 -0.45
N VAL A 122 6.22 -13.51 -0.65
CA VAL A 122 6.25 -12.06 -0.38
C VAL A 122 5.24 -11.32 -1.23
N ARG A 123 5.13 -11.59 -2.53
CA ARG A 123 4.13 -10.96 -3.40
C ARG A 123 2.70 -11.23 -2.93
N ARG A 124 2.39 -12.46 -2.56
CA ARG A 124 1.08 -12.85 -2.05
C ARG A 124 0.75 -12.13 -0.75
N VAL A 125 1.70 -12.08 0.17
CA VAL A 125 1.55 -11.42 1.47
C VAL A 125 1.29 -9.93 1.32
N GLU A 126 2.07 -9.24 0.48
CA GLU A 126 1.89 -7.81 0.22
C GLU A 126 0.54 -7.53 -0.48
N ALA A 127 0.13 -8.38 -1.43
CA ALA A 127 -1.18 -8.25 -2.07
C ALA A 127 -2.32 -8.43 -1.06
N TYR A 128 -2.22 -9.39 -0.15
CA TYR A 128 -3.23 -9.60 0.90
C TYR A 128 -3.28 -8.46 1.91
N ALA A 129 -2.12 -7.91 2.31
CA ALA A 129 -2.06 -6.76 3.20
C ALA A 129 -2.73 -5.54 2.56
N LEU A 130 -2.36 -5.20 1.33
CA LEU A 130 -2.94 -4.06 0.63
C LEU A 130 -4.43 -4.26 0.32
N GLY A 131 -4.84 -5.48 -0.08
CA GLY A 131 -6.24 -5.82 -0.33
C GLY A 131 -7.12 -5.68 0.93
N THR A 132 -6.57 -6.07 2.08
CA THR A 132 -7.24 -5.83 3.36
C THR A 132 -7.37 -4.33 3.64
N ALA A 133 -6.30 -3.54 3.41
CA ALA A 133 -6.34 -2.09 3.59
C ALA A 133 -7.38 -1.42 2.66
N CYS A 134 -7.47 -1.83 1.39
CA CYS A 134 -8.49 -1.35 0.44
C CYS A 134 -9.90 -1.63 0.94
N THR A 135 -10.13 -2.81 1.52
CA THR A 135 -11.47 -3.12 2.02
C THR A 135 -11.82 -2.39 3.31
N LEU A 136 -10.87 -2.21 4.21
CA LEU A 136 -11.11 -1.36 5.38
C LEU A 136 -11.55 0.04 4.93
N ALA A 137 -10.83 0.66 3.99
CA ALA A 137 -11.22 1.94 3.41
C ALA A 137 -12.61 1.89 2.74
N GLY A 138 -12.95 0.79 2.06
CA GLY A 138 -14.29 0.59 1.46
C GLY A 138 -15.41 0.50 2.50
N ARG A 139 -15.15 -0.08 3.67
CA ARG A 139 -16.12 -0.15 4.78
C ARG A 139 -16.47 1.22 5.35
N GLU A 140 -15.48 2.08 5.54
CA GLU A 140 -15.72 3.47 6.00
C GLU A 140 -16.63 4.24 5.04
N MET A 141 -16.59 3.90 3.75
CA MET A 141 -17.38 4.55 2.71
C MET A 141 -18.79 3.97 2.54
N SER A 142 -19.04 2.77 3.01
CA SER A 142 -20.31 2.04 2.81
C SER A 142 -21.12 2.00 4.10
N SER A 143 -22.38 2.48 4.04
CA SER A 143 -23.37 2.27 5.13
C SER A 143 -23.85 0.80 5.18
N ILE A 144 -23.45 -0.02 4.22
CA ILE A 144 -23.80 -1.44 4.12
C ILE A 144 -22.64 -2.23 4.74
N PRO A 145 -22.89 -3.15 5.68
CA PRO A 145 -21.87 -4.06 6.15
C PRO A 145 -21.31 -4.83 4.95
N PHE A 146 -20.13 -4.51 4.48
CA PHE A 146 -19.41 -5.37 3.56
C PHE A 146 -19.20 -6.70 4.27
N GLY A 147 -19.71 -7.78 3.68
CA GLY A 147 -19.51 -9.12 4.23
C GLY A 147 -18.02 -9.40 4.39
N GLY A 148 -17.55 -9.48 5.65
CA GLY A 148 -16.15 -9.61 5.99
C GLY A 148 -15.48 -10.93 5.59
N GLY A 149 -16.16 -11.78 4.80
CA GLY A 149 -15.77 -13.17 4.60
C GLY A 149 -14.46 -13.38 3.83
N ARG A 150 -14.23 -12.65 2.75
CA ARG A 150 -13.01 -12.90 1.94
C ARG A 150 -11.77 -12.22 2.50
N ILE A 151 -11.90 -11.11 3.15
CA ILE A 151 -10.79 -10.26 3.56
C ILE A 151 -10.26 -10.61 4.95
N GLY A 152 -11.13 -10.99 5.88
CA GLY A 152 -10.68 -11.55 7.15
C GLY A 152 -9.78 -12.76 6.95
N SER A 153 -10.12 -13.63 5.98
CA SER A 153 -9.31 -14.81 5.64
C SER A 153 -7.96 -14.45 4.99
N HIS A 154 -7.87 -13.36 4.23
CA HIS A 154 -6.63 -12.96 3.58
C HIS A 154 -5.63 -12.35 4.57
N ILE A 155 -6.07 -11.51 5.51
CA ILE A 155 -5.15 -10.96 6.52
C ILE A 155 -4.65 -12.05 7.48
N ASP A 156 -5.49 -12.97 7.87
CA ASP A 156 -5.09 -14.10 8.70
C ASP A 156 -4.06 -14.98 8.00
N GLU A 157 -4.23 -15.22 6.70
CA GLU A 157 -3.25 -15.94 5.88
C GLU A 157 -1.95 -15.16 5.74
N ALA A 158 -1.99 -13.85 5.49
CA ALA A 158 -0.80 -13.01 5.43
C ALA A 158 -0.03 -13.02 6.76
N VAL A 159 -0.74 -12.94 7.89
CA VAL A 159 -0.16 -13.06 9.24
C VAL A 159 0.50 -14.42 9.46
N ARG A 160 -0.11 -15.49 8.97
CA ARG A 160 0.44 -16.85 9.07
C ARG A 160 1.72 -17.01 8.24
N LEU A 161 1.72 -16.47 7.02
CA LEU A 161 2.85 -16.56 6.09
C LEU A 161 4.04 -15.69 6.54
N GLU A 162 3.77 -14.45 6.94
CA GLU A 162 4.80 -13.46 7.31
C GLU A 162 4.43 -12.71 8.61
N PRO A 163 4.54 -13.37 9.77
CA PRO A 163 4.12 -12.80 11.04
C PRO A 163 4.97 -11.58 11.48
N LYS A 164 6.11 -11.37 10.84
CA LYS A 164 7.02 -10.25 11.12
C LYS A 164 6.95 -9.14 10.07
N ASN A 165 6.07 -9.22 9.08
CA ASN A 165 5.89 -8.16 8.10
C ASN A 165 5.14 -6.99 8.75
N PRO A 166 5.72 -5.76 8.83
CA PRO A 166 5.10 -4.64 9.54
C PRO A 166 3.85 -4.12 8.83
N ARG A 167 3.75 -4.20 7.49
CA ARG A 167 2.54 -3.78 6.76
C ARG A 167 1.35 -4.70 7.04
N VAL A 168 1.60 -6.01 7.08
CA VAL A 168 0.60 -7.00 7.51
C VAL A 168 0.09 -6.67 8.92
N ARG A 169 1.02 -6.44 9.85
CA ARG A 169 0.66 -6.10 11.24
C ARG A 169 0.00 -4.74 11.37
N LEU A 170 0.39 -3.77 10.54
CA LEU A 170 -0.29 -2.48 10.48
C LEU A 170 -1.75 -2.64 10.09
N VAL A 171 -2.02 -3.35 9.00
CA VAL A 171 -3.39 -3.54 8.51
C VAL A 171 -4.23 -4.34 9.51
N GLU A 172 -3.66 -5.35 10.16
CA GLU A 172 -4.31 -6.08 11.27
C GLU A 172 -4.66 -5.13 12.44
N ALA A 173 -3.72 -4.25 12.81
CA ALA A 173 -3.93 -3.28 13.87
C ALA A 173 -5.00 -2.24 13.52
N LEU A 174 -5.01 -1.75 12.27
CA LEU A 174 -6.02 -0.82 11.78
C LEU A 174 -7.41 -1.47 11.74
N ALA A 175 -7.51 -2.73 11.30
CA ALA A 175 -8.77 -3.47 11.32
C ALA A 175 -9.35 -3.60 12.73
N LEU A 176 -8.48 -3.85 13.71
CA LEU A 176 -8.90 -3.88 15.13
C LEU A 176 -9.27 -2.48 15.64
N PHE A 177 -8.49 -1.45 15.28
CA PHE A 177 -8.73 -0.07 15.69
C PHE A 177 -10.11 0.42 15.23
N GLU A 178 -10.46 0.17 13.96
CA GLU A 178 -11.76 0.54 13.41
C GLU A 178 -12.91 -0.25 14.03
N ARG A 179 -12.72 -1.56 14.24
CA ARG A 179 -13.74 -2.42 14.86
C ARG A 179 -13.99 -2.07 16.32
N ALA A 180 -12.97 -1.63 17.02
CA ALA A 180 -13.04 -1.34 18.47
C ALA A 180 -14.12 -0.32 18.83
N GLY A 181 -14.45 0.61 17.93
CA GLY A 181 -15.53 1.57 18.14
C GLY A 181 -15.44 2.27 19.50
N LYS A 182 -16.33 1.94 20.45
CA LYS A 182 -16.34 2.49 21.82
C LYS A 182 -15.85 1.49 22.87
N ASP A 183 -15.55 0.25 22.52
CA ASP A 183 -15.11 -0.78 23.47
C ASP A 183 -13.68 -0.45 23.99
N PRO A 184 -13.52 -0.20 25.30
CA PRO A 184 -12.23 0.19 25.87
C PRO A 184 -11.21 -0.95 25.81
N THR A 185 -11.65 -2.20 25.89
CA THR A 185 -10.76 -3.38 25.84
C THR A 185 -10.18 -3.58 24.44
N GLU A 186 -11.02 -3.47 23.41
CA GLU A 186 -10.58 -3.56 22.02
C GLU A 186 -9.71 -2.35 21.65
N LYS A 187 -10.03 -1.14 22.10
CA LYS A 187 -9.18 0.05 21.92
C LYS A 187 -7.79 -0.15 22.52
N GLN A 188 -7.70 -0.71 23.73
CA GLN A 188 -6.43 -1.00 24.36
C GLN A 188 -5.66 -2.10 23.63
N ALA A 189 -6.34 -3.08 23.07
CA ALA A 189 -5.72 -4.13 22.24
C ALA A 189 -5.19 -3.54 20.91
N ALA A 190 -5.96 -2.66 20.26
CA ALA A 190 -5.52 -1.96 19.05
C ALA A 190 -4.30 -1.07 19.32
N LEU A 191 -4.30 -0.32 20.45
CA LEU A 191 -3.16 0.49 20.86
C LEU A 191 -1.88 -0.35 21.01
N ARG A 192 -1.97 -1.48 21.74
CA ARG A 192 -0.81 -2.39 21.88
C ARG A 192 -0.30 -2.91 20.55
N LYS A 193 -1.20 -3.25 19.62
CA LYS A 193 -0.80 -3.67 18.27
C LYS A 193 -0.09 -2.54 17.52
N LEU A 194 -0.62 -1.30 17.54
CA LEU A 194 0.01 -0.15 16.90
C LEU A 194 1.41 0.14 17.48
N GLN A 195 1.58 0.06 18.80
CA GLN A 195 2.90 0.18 19.45
C GLN A 195 3.88 -0.90 18.96
N ALA A 196 3.43 -2.15 18.88
CA ALA A 196 4.27 -3.23 18.37
C ALA A 196 4.65 -3.01 16.90
N VAL A 197 3.72 -2.53 16.07
CA VAL A 197 3.96 -2.26 14.65
C VAL A 197 4.98 -1.13 14.46
N THR A 198 4.90 -0.04 15.23
CA THR A 198 5.89 1.04 15.13
C THR A 198 7.30 0.54 15.45
N ALA A 199 7.45 -0.32 16.46
CA ALA A 199 8.74 -0.95 16.76
C ALA A 199 9.25 -1.86 15.62
N MET A 200 8.35 -2.57 14.93
CA MET A 200 8.72 -3.39 13.77
C MET A 200 9.20 -2.54 12.59
N PHE A 201 8.59 -1.39 12.34
CA PHE A 201 9.07 -0.46 11.30
C PHE A 201 10.44 0.15 11.65
N GLU A 202 10.72 0.45 12.93
CA GLU A 202 12.06 0.90 13.35
C GLU A 202 13.11 -0.18 13.10
N ASP A 203 12.81 -1.44 13.41
CA ASP A 203 13.73 -2.56 13.19
C ASP A 203 14.06 -2.78 11.71
N ILE A 204 13.06 -2.66 10.81
CA ILE A 204 13.28 -2.75 9.36
C ILE A 204 14.05 -1.54 8.83
N ARG A 205 13.74 -0.32 9.30
CA ARG A 205 14.42 0.89 8.87
C ARG A 205 15.91 0.89 9.22
N ALA A 206 16.29 0.16 10.26
CA ALA A 206 17.71 -0.06 10.62
C ALA A 206 18.43 -1.04 9.66
N ARG A 207 17.69 -1.73 8.79
CA ARG A 207 18.20 -2.65 7.78
C ARG A 207 18.09 -1.98 6.40
N GLU A 208 18.65 -2.60 5.37
CA GLU A 208 18.51 -2.09 4.01
C GLU A 208 17.04 -2.03 3.59
N SER A 209 16.65 -0.86 3.05
CA SER A 209 15.30 -0.62 2.58
C SER A 209 14.97 -1.48 1.36
N THR A 210 13.82 -2.14 1.40
CA THR A 210 13.28 -2.92 0.27
C THR A 210 11.87 -2.42 -0.06
N THR A 211 11.61 -2.16 -1.33
CA THR A 211 10.27 -1.82 -1.82
C THR A 211 9.33 -3.03 -1.69
N PRO A 212 8.10 -2.86 -1.13
CA PRO A 212 7.46 -1.61 -0.72
C PRO A 212 7.86 -1.09 0.67
N GLU A 213 7.80 0.25 0.85
CA GLU A 213 8.25 0.96 2.08
C GLU A 213 7.10 1.67 2.83
N TRP A 214 5.89 1.73 2.26
CA TRP A 214 4.77 2.41 2.89
C TRP A 214 4.39 1.85 4.26
N GLY A 215 3.76 2.67 5.07
CA GLY A 215 3.12 2.25 6.32
C GLY A 215 3.77 2.79 7.58
N ALA A 216 5.05 3.16 7.57
CA ALA A 216 5.74 3.63 8.77
C ALA A 216 5.15 4.95 9.31
N ALA A 217 4.98 5.95 8.46
CA ALA A 217 4.38 7.22 8.86
C ALA A 217 2.93 7.05 9.31
N GLU A 218 2.18 6.19 8.59
CA GLU A 218 0.80 5.84 8.94
C GLU A 218 0.71 5.14 10.29
N ALA A 219 1.61 4.19 10.58
CA ALA A 219 1.63 3.49 11.87
C ALA A 219 1.76 4.47 13.04
N TYR A 220 2.69 5.42 12.93
CA TYR A 220 2.87 6.47 13.94
C TYR A 220 1.69 7.44 14.01
N ALA A 221 1.10 7.83 12.88
CA ALA A 221 -0.06 8.71 12.87
C ALA A 221 -1.28 8.05 13.54
N PHE A 222 -1.55 6.77 13.25
CA PHE A 222 -2.64 6.02 13.89
C PHE A 222 -2.33 5.70 15.36
N LEU A 223 -1.07 5.46 15.74
CA LEU A 223 -0.67 5.38 17.14
C LEU A 223 -0.99 6.70 17.87
N GLY A 224 -0.61 7.84 17.29
CA GLY A 224 -0.92 9.16 17.83
C GLY A 224 -2.42 9.38 17.98
N ARG A 225 -3.23 8.97 16.99
CA ARG A 225 -4.69 9.02 17.07
C ARG A 225 -5.23 8.14 18.20
N ALA A 226 -4.76 6.91 18.33
CA ALA A 226 -5.21 5.98 19.38
C ALA A 226 -4.88 6.49 20.78
N LEU A 227 -3.70 7.07 20.99
CA LEU A 227 -3.28 7.68 22.24
C LEU A 227 -4.13 8.94 22.56
N PHE A 228 -4.39 9.78 21.56
CA PHE A 228 -5.24 10.96 21.72
C PHE A 228 -6.68 10.58 22.11
N ASP A 229 -7.25 9.55 21.49
CA ASP A 229 -8.57 9.03 21.81
C ASP A 229 -8.64 8.49 23.27
N GLN A 230 -7.50 8.08 23.83
CA GLN A 230 -7.36 7.66 25.24
C GLN A 230 -6.93 8.82 26.19
N ARG A 231 -6.87 10.04 25.68
CA ARG A 231 -6.47 11.26 26.41
C ARG A 231 -4.99 11.28 26.84
N ASP A 232 -4.15 10.43 26.29
CA ASP A 232 -2.70 10.54 26.41
C ASP A 232 -2.16 11.54 25.37
N VAL A 233 -2.25 12.80 25.72
CA VAL A 233 -1.87 13.93 24.84
C VAL A 233 -0.36 13.95 24.61
N VAL A 234 0.44 13.57 25.61
CA VAL A 234 1.91 13.58 25.51
C VAL A 234 2.37 12.48 24.56
N GLY A 235 1.94 11.25 24.80
CA GLY A 235 2.27 10.13 23.92
C GLY A 235 1.73 10.31 22.50
N ALA A 236 0.53 10.91 22.36
CA ALA A 236 -0.03 11.23 21.04
C ALA A 236 0.87 12.22 20.28
N ARG A 237 1.35 13.27 20.94
CA ARG A 237 2.26 14.25 20.35
C ARG A 237 3.56 13.61 19.91
N GLU A 238 4.19 12.81 20.77
CA GLU A 238 5.44 12.11 20.45
C GLU A 238 5.28 11.18 19.22
N ALA A 239 4.20 10.41 19.16
CA ALA A 239 3.91 9.57 18.01
C ALA A 239 3.71 10.37 16.73
N LEU A 240 2.96 11.48 16.78
CA LEU A 240 2.76 12.35 15.61
C LEU A 240 4.04 13.04 15.15
N GLU A 241 4.91 13.46 16.09
CA GLU A 241 6.23 14.00 15.76
C GLU A 241 7.07 12.95 15.02
N ARG A 242 7.03 11.68 15.44
CA ARG A 242 7.69 10.58 14.71
C ARG A 242 7.12 10.38 13.31
N SER A 243 5.79 10.40 13.15
CA SER A 243 5.14 10.35 11.83
C SER A 243 5.63 11.48 10.92
N LEU A 244 5.70 12.71 11.43
CA LEU A 244 6.12 13.88 10.68
C LEU A 244 7.64 13.94 10.42
N LEU A 245 8.47 13.25 11.21
CA LEU A 245 9.88 13.05 10.88
C LEU A 245 10.07 12.12 9.69
N ILE A 246 9.18 11.14 9.49
CA ILE A 246 9.21 10.23 8.35
C ILE A 246 8.61 10.91 7.11
N ALA A 247 7.46 11.56 7.28
CA ALA A 247 6.69 12.21 6.22
C ALA A 247 6.27 13.62 6.65
N PRO A 248 7.13 14.64 6.48
CA PRO A 248 6.86 16.01 6.94
C PRO A 248 5.58 16.61 6.37
N GLU A 249 5.18 16.20 5.16
CA GLU A 249 3.99 16.71 4.47
C GLU A 249 2.71 15.91 4.77
N TYR A 250 2.75 14.93 5.68
CA TYR A 250 1.60 14.08 5.95
C TYR A 250 0.43 14.87 6.56
N ALA A 251 -0.54 15.21 5.71
CA ALA A 251 -1.66 16.07 6.05
C ALA A 251 -2.48 15.55 7.23
N PHE A 252 -2.72 14.24 7.32
CA PHE A 252 -3.44 13.62 8.44
C PHE A 252 -2.71 13.81 9.78
N ALA A 253 -1.40 13.56 9.83
CA ALA A 253 -0.61 13.76 11.04
C ALA A 253 -0.54 15.24 11.45
N ARG A 254 -0.38 16.16 10.48
CA ARG A 254 -0.43 17.62 10.72
C ARG A 254 -1.77 18.06 11.29
N GLN A 255 -2.88 17.55 10.76
CA GLN A 255 -4.22 17.86 11.24
C GLN A 255 -4.43 17.40 12.68
N LEU A 256 -4.01 16.17 13.02
CA LEU A 256 -4.08 15.66 14.38
C LEU A 256 -3.19 16.46 15.34
N MET A 257 -1.97 16.80 14.93
CA MET A 257 -1.08 17.65 15.72
C MET A 257 -1.72 19.01 16.03
N ALA A 258 -2.38 19.64 15.05
CA ALA A 258 -3.08 20.90 15.26
C ALA A 258 -4.30 20.77 16.20
N GLN A 259 -4.90 19.60 16.35
CA GLN A 259 -5.98 19.35 17.32
C GLN A 259 -5.43 19.21 18.75
N ILE A 260 -4.25 18.62 18.91
CA ILE A 260 -3.61 18.42 20.24
C ILE A 260 -3.07 19.73 20.81
N THR A 261 -2.69 20.68 19.97
CA THR A 261 -2.07 21.95 20.38
C THR A 261 -3.07 23.09 20.62
N ARG A 262 -4.36 22.83 20.45
CA ARG A 262 -5.46 23.78 20.77
C ARG A 262 -5.96 23.61 22.20
#